data_46fd6556d06aad1329f8d3e33ded2116
#
_entry.id   46fd6556d06aad1329f8d3e33ded2116
#
_cell.length_a   1.000
_cell.length_b   1.000
_cell.length_c   1.000
_cell.angle_alpha   90.00
_cell.angle_beta   90.00
_cell.angle_gamma   90.00
#
_symmetry.space_group_name_H-M   'P 1'
#
loop_
_entity.id
_entity.type
_entity.pdbx_description
1 polymer ?
#
loop_
_entity_poly.entity_id
_entity_poly.type
_entity_poly.pdbx_seq_one_letter_code
_entity_poly.pdbx_strand_id
1 'polypeptide(L)'
;MKYAIVYSSKTGNTAALADRLHDILPHEHCVYFGDTSHYSPDLGADLIFAGFWTDKGSCDDRTRVFLKNLQNTKIALFGTAGYAAPDYIHSILKQAEANIPVNNTVLTGFVCQGKMQEVKRNGTEN
;
A
#
# COMPACT_ATOMS: atom_id res chain seq x y z
N MET A 1 -0.63 -20.09 -4.06
CA MET A 1 -0.50 -19.09 -3.00
C MET A 1 -1.64 -18.06 -3.10
N LYS A 2 -2.37 -17.89 -2.03
CA LYS A 2 -3.47 -16.92 -2.00
C LYS A 2 -2.94 -15.55 -1.61
N TYR A 3 -3.44 -14.52 -2.27
CA TYR A 3 -3.02 -13.16 -1.94
C TYR A 3 -4.20 -12.22 -1.76
N ALA A 4 -3.95 -11.12 -1.05
CA ALA A 4 -4.89 -10.03 -0.91
C ALA A 4 -4.20 -8.72 -1.29
N ILE A 5 -4.96 -7.79 -1.82
CA ILE A 5 -4.51 -6.41 -2.05
C ILE A 5 -5.36 -5.54 -1.14
N VAL A 6 -4.72 -4.97 -0.12
CA VAL A 6 -5.41 -4.19 0.91
C VAL A 6 -4.78 -2.81 0.96
N TYR A 7 -5.56 -1.77 0.74
CA TYR A 7 -4.99 -0.44 0.61
C TYR A 7 -5.81 0.64 1.32
N SER A 8 -5.15 1.77 1.54
CA SER A 8 -5.77 3.00 1.99
C SER A 8 -5.43 4.09 0.97
N SER A 9 -6.41 4.86 0.55
CA SER A 9 -6.21 5.88 -0.48
C SER A 9 -6.96 7.15 -0.09
N LYS A 10 -6.30 8.29 -0.24
CA LYS A 10 -6.91 9.58 0.07
C LYS A 10 -7.41 10.30 -1.17
N THR A 11 -6.57 10.35 -2.21
CA THR A 11 -6.87 11.11 -3.43
C THR A 11 -7.06 10.21 -4.65
N GLY A 12 -7.05 8.90 -4.46
CA GLY A 12 -7.22 7.94 -5.55
C GLY A 12 -5.92 7.42 -6.14
N ASN A 13 -4.77 7.97 -5.80
CA ASN A 13 -3.49 7.52 -6.37
C ASN A 13 -3.13 6.11 -5.93
N THR A 14 -3.27 5.83 -4.63
CA THR A 14 -2.99 4.48 -4.12
C THR A 14 -3.98 3.47 -4.68
N ALA A 15 -5.26 3.86 -4.76
CA ALA A 15 -6.29 3.00 -5.34
C ALA A 15 -5.98 2.66 -6.80
N ALA A 16 -5.50 3.64 -7.57
CA ALA A 16 -5.13 3.41 -8.97
C ALA A 16 -3.97 2.44 -9.09
N LEU A 17 -2.98 2.54 -8.18
CA LEU A 17 -1.86 1.62 -8.16
C LEU A 17 -2.31 0.22 -7.77
N ALA A 18 -3.23 0.10 -6.81
CA ALA A 18 -3.81 -1.18 -6.43
C ALA A 18 -4.57 -1.82 -7.61
N ASP A 19 -5.31 -1.03 -8.37
CA ASP A 19 -6.00 -1.51 -9.58
C ASP A 19 -5.00 -2.10 -10.59
N ARG A 20 -3.87 -1.43 -10.79
CA ARG A 20 -2.83 -1.92 -11.70
C ARG A 20 -2.27 -3.25 -11.24
N LEU A 21 -1.99 -3.38 -9.93
CA LEU A 21 -1.53 -4.65 -9.38
C LEU A 21 -2.57 -5.75 -9.59
N HIS A 22 -3.82 -5.46 -9.34
CA HIS A 22 -4.90 -6.43 -9.50
C HIS A 22 -4.99 -6.91 -10.95
N ASP A 23 -4.80 -5.99 -11.92
CA ASP A 23 -4.86 -6.34 -13.34
C ASP A 23 -3.77 -7.32 -13.77
N ILE A 24 -2.60 -7.23 -13.18
CA ILE A 24 -1.45 -8.05 -13.61
C ILE A 24 -1.25 -9.34 -12.82
N LEU A 25 -1.89 -9.47 -11.66
CA LEU A 25 -1.77 -10.66 -10.83
C LEU A 25 -2.86 -11.68 -11.15
N PRO A 26 -2.60 -12.99 -10.94
CA PRO A 26 -3.60 -14.02 -11.23
C PRO A 26 -4.85 -13.85 -10.37
N HIS A 27 -6.00 -13.59 -10.99
CA HIS A 27 -7.24 -13.33 -10.27
C HIS A 27 -7.75 -14.54 -9.49
N GLU A 28 -7.45 -15.74 -9.96
CA GLU A 28 -7.92 -16.96 -9.29
C GLU A 28 -7.32 -17.16 -7.90
N HIS A 29 -6.22 -16.48 -7.60
CA HIS A 29 -5.58 -16.56 -6.29
C HIS A 29 -5.88 -15.37 -5.39
N CYS A 30 -6.69 -14.42 -5.87
CA CYS A 30 -7.01 -13.21 -5.12
C CYS A 30 -8.17 -13.48 -4.15
N VAL A 31 -7.91 -13.40 -2.86
CA VAL A 31 -8.95 -13.63 -1.85
C VAL A 31 -9.59 -12.33 -1.37
N TYR A 32 -8.95 -11.19 -1.64
CA TYR A 32 -9.51 -9.90 -1.26
C TYR A 32 -8.84 -8.79 -2.08
N PHE A 33 -9.62 -7.82 -2.49
CA PHE A 33 -9.15 -6.61 -3.14
C PHE A 33 -10.02 -5.45 -2.67
N GLY A 34 -9.45 -4.55 -1.88
CA GLY A 34 -10.21 -3.43 -1.35
C GLY A 34 -9.46 -2.67 -0.27
N ASP A 35 -10.17 -1.83 0.44
CA ASP A 35 -9.55 -1.02 1.48
C ASP A 35 -9.34 -1.78 2.80
N THR A 36 -8.69 -1.13 3.74
CA THR A 36 -8.30 -1.75 5.01
C THR A 36 -9.47 -2.09 5.92
N SER A 37 -10.62 -1.49 5.72
CA SER A 37 -11.71 -1.59 6.69
C SER A 37 -12.50 -2.89 6.63
N HIS A 38 -12.43 -3.63 5.53
CA HIS A 38 -13.21 -4.83 5.34
C HIS A 38 -12.38 -6.11 5.22
N TYR A 39 -11.07 -6.01 5.34
CA TYR A 39 -10.21 -7.18 5.28
C TYR A 39 -10.30 -7.99 6.58
N SER A 40 -10.36 -9.31 6.46
CA SER A 40 -10.34 -10.22 7.60
C SER A 40 -9.24 -11.27 7.43
N PRO A 41 -8.46 -11.56 8.49
CA PRO A 41 -7.47 -12.65 8.45
C PRO A 41 -8.08 -14.01 8.10
N ASP A 42 -9.37 -14.19 8.34
CA ASP A 42 -10.08 -15.45 8.04
C ASP A 42 -10.11 -15.74 6.55
N LEU A 43 -9.84 -14.76 5.69
CA LEU A 43 -9.79 -14.96 4.26
C LEU A 43 -8.59 -15.81 3.82
N GLY A 44 -7.59 -15.97 4.70
CA GLY A 44 -6.50 -16.91 4.48
C GLY A 44 -5.47 -16.51 3.44
N ALA A 45 -5.19 -15.22 3.30
CA ALA A 45 -4.14 -14.78 2.39
C ALA A 45 -2.77 -15.18 2.92
N ASP A 46 -1.94 -15.77 2.05
CA ASP A 46 -0.56 -16.10 2.38
C ASP A 46 0.35 -14.88 2.20
N LEU A 47 -0.04 -14.00 1.29
CA LEU A 47 0.70 -12.79 0.94
C LEU A 47 -0.27 -11.62 0.88
N ILE A 48 0.10 -10.53 1.53
CA ILE A 48 -0.68 -9.30 1.49
C ILE A 48 0.13 -8.21 0.81
N PHE A 49 -0.45 -7.64 -0.25
CA PHE A 49 0.06 -6.41 -0.85
C PHE A 49 -0.62 -5.27 -0.11
N ALA A 50 0.12 -4.61 0.77
CA ALA A 50 -0.42 -3.53 1.59
C ALA A 50 -0.08 -2.17 0.98
N GLY A 51 -1.10 -1.44 0.59
CA GLY A 51 -0.96 -0.16 -0.10
C GLY A 51 -1.29 1.03 0.78
N PHE A 52 -0.48 2.08 0.69
CA PHE A 52 -0.63 3.26 1.54
C PHE A 52 -0.39 4.56 0.77
N TRP A 53 -0.90 5.66 1.33
CA TRP A 53 -0.48 6.99 0.91
C TRP A 53 0.42 7.55 2.01
N THR A 54 1.37 8.40 1.60
CA THR A 54 2.33 8.94 2.55
C THR A 54 1.75 10.14 3.29
N ASP A 55 1.84 10.07 4.60
CA ASP A 55 1.41 11.13 5.51
C ASP A 55 2.56 11.39 6.49
N LYS A 56 3.07 12.61 6.50
CA LYS A 56 4.13 13.02 7.42
C LYS A 56 5.34 12.09 7.42
N GLY A 57 5.75 11.66 6.24
CA GLY A 57 6.96 10.85 6.08
C GLY A 57 6.82 9.36 6.38
N SER A 58 5.60 8.88 6.57
CA SER A 58 5.32 7.47 6.84
C SER A 58 4.01 7.07 6.17
N CYS A 59 3.59 5.83 6.36
CA CYS A 59 2.28 5.43 5.87
C CYS A 59 1.17 6.13 6.67
N ASP A 60 -0.01 6.26 6.04
CA ASP A 60 -1.17 6.85 6.66
C ASP A 60 -1.66 6.02 7.86
N ASP A 61 -2.48 6.62 8.70
CA ASP A 61 -2.94 6.01 9.95
C ASP A 61 -3.72 4.72 9.75
N ARG A 62 -4.58 4.65 8.75
CA ARG A 62 -5.36 3.43 8.49
C ARG A 62 -4.45 2.25 8.17
N THR A 63 -3.46 2.49 7.32
CA THR A 63 -2.47 1.46 6.99
C THR A 63 -1.65 1.07 8.20
N ARG A 64 -1.25 2.06 9.01
CA ARG A 64 -0.47 1.79 10.22
C ARG A 64 -1.21 0.84 11.15
N VAL A 65 -2.49 1.11 11.42
CA VAL A 65 -3.30 0.24 12.28
C VAL A 65 -3.45 -1.14 11.66
N PHE A 66 -3.69 -1.19 10.36
CA PHE A 66 -3.81 -2.46 9.63
C PHE A 66 -2.55 -3.30 9.78
N LEU A 67 -1.38 -2.70 9.53
CA LEU A 67 -0.10 -3.42 9.60
C LEU A 67 0.18 -3.95 10.99
N LYS A 68 -0.13 -3.17 12.02
CA LYS A 68 0.12 -3.58 13.41
C LYS A 68 -0.67 -4.81 13.83
N ASN A 69 -1.74 -5.12 13.13
CA ASN A 69 -2.60 -6.25 13.46
C ASN A 69 -2.31 -7.51 12.64
N LEU A 70 -1.32 -7.47 11.75
CA LEU A 70 -0.96 -8.63 10.94
C LEU A 70 -0.09 -9.60 11.74
N GLN A 71 -0.30 -10.90 11.50
CA GLN A 71 0.41 -11.97 12.20
C GLN A 71 0.79 -13.07 11.24
N ASN A 72 2.05 -13.51 11.30
CA ASN A 72 2.53 -14.67 10.54
C ASN A 72 2.22 -14.60 9.05
N THR A 73 2.42 -13.43 8.45
CA THR A 73 2.02 -13.15 7.08
C THR A 73 3.22 -12.61 6.28
N LYS A 74 3.25 -12.91 5.01
CA LYS A 74 4.20 -12.28 4.08
C LYS A 74 3.57 -11.01 3.55
N ILE A 75 4.35 -9.94 3.53
CA ILE A 75 3.85 -8.60 3.19
C ILE A 75 4.71 -7.97 2.13
N ALA A 76 4.08 -7.43 1.10
CA ALA A 76 4.73 -6.57 0.12
C ALA A 76 4.09 -5.19 0.23
N LEU A 77 4.90 -4.18 0.51
CA LEU A 77 4.40 -2.81 0.68
C LEU A 77 4.42 -2.07 -0.66
N PHE A 78 3.38 -1.32 -0.94
CA PHE A 78 3.41 -0.36 -2.04
C PHE A 78 2.77 0.94 -1.56
N GLY A 79 3.28 2.05 -2.07
CA GLY A 79 2.76 3.32 -1.60
C GLY A 79 2.88 4.42 -2.62
N THR A 80 2.25 5.54 -2.31
CA THR A 80 2.33 6.75 -3.12
C THR A 80 2.78 7.91 -2.24
N ALA A 81 3.51 8.85 -2.83
CA ALA A 81 3.97 10.04 -2.15
C ALA A 81 3.93 11.22 -3.13
N GLY A 82 3.76 12.42 -2.60
CA GLY A 82 3.79 13.61 -3.44
C GLY A 82 5.18 13.96 -3.92
N TYR A 83 6.19 13.39 -3.30
CA TYR A 83 7.60 13.64 -3.59
C TYR A 83 8.34 12.31 -3.50
N ALA A 84 9.15 11.99 -4.51
CA ALA A 84 9.72 10.65 -4.64
C ALA A 84 11.23 10.65 -4.85
N ALA A 85 11.98 11.45 -4.08
CA ALA A 85 13.44 11.35 -4.09
C ALA A 85 13.87 10.04 -3.40
N PRO A 86 14.97 9.39 -3.87
CA PRO A 86 15.37 8.09 -3.34
C PRO A 86 15.53 8.00 -1.83
N ASP A 87 16.18 8.99 -1.22
CA ASP A 87 16.38 8.97 0.24
C ASP A 87 15.06 9.09 0.99
N TYR A 88 14.14 9.88 0.46
CA TYR A 88 12.83 10.06 1.07
C TYR A 88 12.00 8.78 0.96
N ILE A 89 12.02 8.13 -0.20
CA ILE A 89 11.34 6.86 -0.41
C ILE A 89 11.86 5.81 0.58
N HIS A 90 13.17 5.72 0.72
CA HIS A 90 13.79 4.77 1.66
C HIS A 90 13.32 5.03 3.09
N SER A 91 13.27 6.29 3.48
CA SER A 91 12.81 6.69 4.81
C SER A 91 11.33 6.33 5.03
N ILE A 92 10.47 6.60 4.03
CA ILE A 92 9.05 6.27 4.12
C ILE A 92 8.86 4.77 4.34
N LEU A 93 9.53 3.95 3.53
CA LEU A 93 9.41 2.50 3.63
C LEU A 93 9.89 2.00 4.99
N LYS A 94 10.99 2.55 5.48
CA LYS A 94 11.54 2.16 6.77
C LYS A 94 10.56 2.49 7.90
N GLN A 95 9.94 3.66 7.85
CA GLN A 95 8.95 4.06 8.84
C GLN A 95 7.70 3.19 8.77
N ALA A 96 7.24 2.85 7.56
CA ALA A 96 6.08 2.00 7.40
C ALA A 96 6.36 0.59 7.94
N GLU A 97 7.52 0.01 7.62
CA GLU A 97 7.90 -1.31 8.10
C GLU A 97 8.01 -1.39 9.62
N ALA A 98 8.35 -0.30 10.27
CA ALA A 98 8.47 -0.26 11.72
C ALA A 98 7.15 -0.58 12.43
N ASN A 99 6.03 -0.49 11.73
CA ASN A 99 4.72 -0.82 12.29
C ASN A 99 4.37 -2.30 12.19
N ILE A 100 5.17 -3.08 11.49
CA ILE A 100 4.86 -4.49 11.21
C ILE A 100 5.43 -5.36 12.32
N PRO A 101 4.60 -6.18 13.00
CA PRO A 101 5.12 -7.08 14.05
C PRO A 101 6.16 -8.06 13.51
N VAL A 102 7.11 -8.44 14.37
CA VAL A 102 8.29 -9.21 13.98
C VAL A 102 7.99 -10.61 13.47
N ASN A 103 6.84 -11.16 13.76
CA ASN A 103 6.46 -12.49 13.26
C ASN A 103 5.95 -12.48 11.83
N ASN A 104 5.99 -11.33 11.16
CA ASN A 104 5.67 -11.21 9.74
C ASN A 104 6.95 -11.11 8.93
N THR A 105 6.85 -11.37 7.63
CA THR A 105 7.99 -11.27 6.71
C THR A 105 7.70 -10.20 5.66
N VAL A 106 8.52 -9.15 5.63
CA VAL A 106 8.40 -8.13 4.59
C VAL A 106 9.25 -8.56 3.41
N LEU A 107 8.61 -8.83 2.27
CA LEU A 107 9.29 -9.32 1.08
C LEU A 107 9.92 -8.19 0.27
N THR A 108 9.20 -7.11 0.11
CA THR A 108 9.65 -5.96 -0.69
C THR A 108 8.77 -4.76 -0.42
N GLY A 109 9.20 -3.61 -0.92
CA GLY A 109 8.40 -2.40 -0.84
C GLY A 109 8.82 -1.41 -1.90
N PHE A 110 7.87 -0.63 -2.39
CA PHE A 110 8.19 0.46 -3.32
C PHE A 110 7.20 1.62 -3.11
N VAL A 111 7.62 2.81 -3.51
CA VAL A 111 6.82 4.02 -3.44
C VAL A 111 6.90 4.73 -4.77
N CYS A 112 5.75 5.06 -5.34
CA CYS A 112 5.66 5.83 -6.57
C CYS A 112 5.22 7.25 -6.26
N GLN A 113 5.63 8.21 -7.08
CA GLN A 113 5.11 9.56 -6.96
C GLN A 113 3.66 9.55 -7.45
N GLY A 114 2.74 10.03 -6.60
CA GLY A 114 1.34 10.17 -6.97
C GLY A 114 1.17 11.34 -7.92
N LYS A 115 0.10 11.36 -8.70
CA LYS A 115 -0.25 12.50 -9.53
C LYS A 115 -0.65 13.66 -8.64
N MET A 116 0.05 14.73 -8.84
CA MET A 116 -0.34 15.94 -8.15
C MET A 116 -1.48 16.55 -8.90
N GLN A 117 -2.08 16.85 -8.65
CA GLN A 117 -2.94 17.28 -9.23
C GLN A 117 -3.04 17.89 -10.36
N GLU A 118 -3.05 17.42 -10.86
CA GLU A 118 -3.23 17.60 -11.81
C GLU A 118 -3.96 18.49 -12.10
N VAL A 119 -3.61 18.50 -11.63
CA VAL A 119 -4.11 19.06 -11.74
C VAL A 119 -4.37 19.99 -11.94
N LYS A 120 -4.13 20.36 -11.67
CA LYS A 120 -4.38 21.12 -11.68
C LYS A 120 -4.10 21.74 -12.29
N ARG A 121 -3.77 21.50 -12.82
CA ARG A 121 -3.73 21.90 -13.50
C ARG A 121 -4.19 22.19 -14.16
N ASN A 122 -4.39 22.38 -14.19
CA ASN A 122 -4.87 22.66 -14.78
C ASN A 122 -5.19 22.98 -15.20
N GLY A 123 -4.95 23.24 -15.30
CA GLY A 123 -5.06 23.60 -15.74
C GLY A 123 -4.60 23.65 -16.15
N THR A 124 -4.37 23.81 -15.86
CA THR A 124 -3.93 23.81 -16.25
C THR A 124 -3.48 23.28 -16.51
N GLU A 125 -3.16 23.29 -16.37
CA GLU A 125 -2.90 22.95 -16.52
C GLU A 125 -2.75 22.44 -16.82
N ASN A 126 -2.44 22.58 -16.73
CA ASN A 126 -2.52 22.29 -16.94
C ASN A 126 -2.62 22.21 -17.17
#